data_784549ce222ed4fe8bac68d3c164e049
#
_entry.id   784549ce222ed4fe8bac68d3c164e049
#
_cell.length_a   1.000
_cell.length_b   1.000
_cell.length_c   1.000
_cell.angle_alpha   90.00
_cell.angle_beta   90.00
_cell.angle_gamma   90.00
#
_symmetry.space_group_name_H-M   'P 1'
#
loop_
_entity.id
_entity.type
_entity.pdbx_description
1 polymer ?
#
loop_
_entity_poly.entity_id
_entity_poly.type
_entity_poly.pdbx_seq_one_letter_code
_entity_poly.pdbx_strand_id
1 'polypeptide(L)'
;MSLAPGAKEYAEMLFAYRLGERGLEEVVVDSGEDLPADAVWVDLHQPTFEEDRTAERFLGASIPTREESEEIEYSSRFYAEDGAIFMTASVLTGVEVGTPTLASFTVAVADGKLATVRYDELRALRQFVARAQKPGSSCTSTPAVFLGVVEAIVDRTADVLERISKDVDGINREVFSRQTEARQRGRELRGLIERIGIQGDLAAKARESLASLERLVQYAGLALPPAYAKGAHRARLKLAARDIRSLEDHVDFLSNKITFLLDAILGLISVQQNEVISVLTVAATFFFPPTLIGTIYGMNFDVMPELHWTLGYPLAVGAMVLSALIPYFYFKRRGWI
;
A
#
# COMPACT_ATOMS: atom_id res chain seq x y z
N MET A 1 40.74 8.46 13.47
CA MET A 1 39.71 7.68 12.75
C MET A 1 38.53 8.63 12.54
N SER A 2 38.51 9.27 11.36
CA SER A 2 37.64 10.39 11.03
C SER A 2 36.25 9.85 10.69
N LEU A 3 35.24 10.28 11.42
CA LEU A 3 33.81 10.03 11.12
C LEU A 3 33.43 10.83 9.88
N ALA A 4 32.82 10.17 8.91
CA ALA A 4 32.35 10.77 7.68
C ALA A 4 31.24 11.84 7.95
N PRO A 5 31.25 13.00 7.25
CA PRO A 5 30.21 14.00 7.38
C PRO A 5 29.03 13.60 6.48
N GLY A 6 27.90 13.14 7.06
CA GLY A 6 26.74 12.79 6.24
C GLY A 6 25.50 12.26 6.93
N ALA A 7 25.50 12.08 8.23
CA ALA A 7 24.27 11.87 8.99
C ALA A 7 23.98 13.15 9.79
N LYS A 8 23.33 14.14 9.17
CA LYS A 8 22.54 15.08 9.96
C LYS A 8 21.45 14.23 10.61
N GLU A 9 21.60 13.95 11.92
CA GLU A 9 20.47 13.66 12.80
C GLU A 9 19.36 14.63 12.40
N TYR A 10 18.19 14.10 12.05
CA TYR A 10 16.99 14.90 11.86
C TYR A 10 16.57 15.33 13.27
N ALA A 11 17.24 16.34 13.79
CA ALA A 11 16.82 17.04 14.99
C ALA A 11 15.46 17.68 14.73
N GLU A 12 14.64 17.71 15.74
CA GLU A 12 13.46 18.53 15.97
C GLU A 12 13.61 19.84 15.22
N MET A 13 12.66 20.20 14.34
CA MET A 13 12.85 21.34 13.44
C MET A 13 11.56 22.12 13.26
N LEU A 14 11.60 23.38 13.61
CA LEU A 14 10.63 24.40 13.26
C LEU A 14 11.12 25.15 12.00
N PHE A 15 10.31 25.13 10.94
CA PHE A 15 10.55 25.88 9.72
C PHE A 15 9.54 27.00 9.60
N ALA A 16 10.01 28.24 9.45
CA ALA A 16 9.16 29.40 9.25
C ALA A 16 9.29 29.92 7.82
N TYR A 17 8.19 30.39 7.25
CA TYR A 17 8.13 30.87 5.88
C TYR A 17 7.39 32.20 5.80
N ARG A 18 7.89 33.12 4.98
CA ARG A 18 7.23 34.36 4.61
C ARG A 18 7.01 34.47 3.10
N LEU A 19 6.14 35.37 2.70
CA LEU A 19 5.92 35.68 1.29
C LEU A 19 6.95 36.69 0.83
N GLY A 20 7.87 36.28 -0.03
CA GLY A 20 8.86 37.11 -0.66
C GLY A 20 8.44 37.57 -2.07
N GLU A 21 9.20 38.46 -2.68
CA GLU A 21 8.95 38.93 -4.06
C GLU A 21 9.07 37.83 -5.11
N ARG A 22 9.84 36.77 -4.82
CA ARG A 22 10.14 35.67 -5.75
C ARG A 22 9.41 34.37 -5.42
N GLY A 23 8.63 34.32 -4.37
CA GLY A 23 7.94 33.13 -3.88
C GLY A 23 8.04 32.99 -2.37
N LEU A 24 7.87 31.77 -1.87
CA LEU A 24 7.99 31.47 -0.44
C LEU A 24 9.47 31.53 -0.02
N GLU A 25 9.78 32.28 1.02
CA GLU A 25 11.13 32.39 1.58
C GLU A 25 11.17 31.74 2.95
N GLU A 26 12.14 30.87 3.17
CA GLU A 26 12.41 30.26 4.47
C GLU A 26 13.14 31.28 5.36
N VAL A 27 12.71 31.34 6.61
CA VAL A 27 13.30 32.20 7.63
C VAL A 27 13.94 31.31 8.67
N VAL A 28 15.24 31.52 8.92
CA VAL A 28 15.94 30.83 10.00
C VAL A 28 15.48 31.41 11.33
N VAL A 29 14.99 30.58 12.23
CA VAL A 29 14.56 30.94 13.57
C VAL A 29 15.41 30.14 14.57
N ASP A 30 16.07 30.85 15.48
CA ASP A 30 16.79 30.21 16.55
C ASP A 30 15.81 29.71 17.65
N SER A 31 16.11 28.57 18.27
CA SER A 31 15.26 27.95 19.29
C SER A 31 14.95 28.94 20.42
N GLY A 32 13.67 29.20 20.67
CA GLY A 32 13.18 30.10 21.73
C GLY A 32 12.98 31.56 21.31
N GLU A 33 13.34 31.96 20.08
CA GLU A 33 13.00 33.30 19.56
C GLU A 33 11.56 33.36 19.05
N ASP A 34 11.01 34.60 19.05
CA ASP A 34 9.70 34.79 18.45
C ASP A 34 9.80 34.81 16.93
N LEU A 35 8.77 34.26 16.29
CA LEU A 35 8.68 34.20 14.84
C LEU A 35 8.54 35.60 14.25
N PRO A 36 9.11 35.88 13.06
CA PRO A 36 8.95 37.14 12.39
C PRO A 36 7.49 37.51 12.18
N ALA A 37 7.16 38.79 12.38
CA ALA A 37 5.77 39.27 12.27
C ALA A 37 5.18 39.09 10.85
N ASP A 38 6.04 38.99 9.83
CA ASP A 38 5.68 38.77 8.42
C ASP A 38 5.66 37.28 8.03
N ALA A 39 5.93 36.35 8.95
CA ALA A 39 5.77 34.92 8.72
C ALA A 39 4.30 34.59 8.46
N VAL A 40 4.04 33.75 7.44
CA VAL A 40 2.69 33.34 7.04
C VAL A 40 2.45 31.84 7.26
N TRP A 41 3.51 31.06 7.33
CA TRP A 41 3.43 29.61 7.50
C TRP A 41 4.58 29.11 8.36
N VAL A 42 4.25 28.21 9.30
CA VAL A 42 5.19 27.47 10.14
C VAL A 42 4.97 25.99 9.94
N ASP A 43 6.02 25.22 9.69
CA ASP A 43 5.99 23.77 9.61
C ASP A 43 6.77 23.17 10.78
N LEU A 44 6.09 22.38 11.59
CA LEU A 44 6.61 21.68 12.76
C LEU A 44 6.85 20.21 12.40
N HIS A 45 8.10 19.79 12.44
CA HIS A 45 8.49 18.40 12.24
C HIS A 45 9.07 17.81 13.52
N GLN A 46 8.31 16.91 14.17
CA GLN A 46 8.68 16.34 15.46
C GLN A 46 9.04 17.43 16.48
N PRO A 47 8.13 18.39 16.73
CA PRO A 47 8.46 19.59 17.51
C PRO A 47 8.80 19.25 18.97
N THR A 48 9.73 20.02 19.52
CA THR A 48 9.97 20.11 20.95
C THR A 48 8.88 20.92 21.63
N PHE A 49 8.79 20.83 22.95
CA PHE A 49 7.87 21.65 23.75
C PHE A 49 8.11 23.16 23.56
N GLU A 50 9.34 23.61 23.34
CA GLU A 50 9.64 25.02 23.09
C GLU A 50 9.21 25.47 21.71
N GLU A 51 9.36 24.62 20.69
CA GLU A 51 8.90 24.87 19.33
C GLU A 51 7.38 24.90 19.24
N ASP A 52 6.69 24.00 19.93
CA ASP A 52 5.21 24.03 20.07
C ASP A 52 4.77 25.37 20.64
N ARG A 53 5.35 25.81 21.77
CA ARG A 53 5.02 27.11 22.38
C ARG A 53 5.29 28.28 21.46
N THR A 54 6.35 28.21 20.67
CA THR A 54 6.67 29.28 19.69
C THR A 54 5.60 29.35 18.61
N ALA A 55 5.17 28.19 18.10
CA ALA A 55 4.10 28.11 17.11
C ALA A 55 2.73 28.48 17.71
N GLU A 56 2.44 28.14 18.96
CA GLU A 56 1.23 28.57 19.69
C GLU A 56 1.17 30.10 19.83
N ARG A 57 2.28 30.73 20.20
CA ARG A 57 2.36 32.21 20.24
C ARG A 57 2.14 32.84 18.86
N PHE A 58 2.67 32.21 17.82
CA PHE A 58 2.47 32.67 16.45
C PHE A 58 1.02 32.52 16.00
N LEU A 59 0.38 31.39 16.27
CA LEU A 59 -0.98 31.08 15.85
C LEU A 59 -2.03 31.78 16.74
N GLY A 60 -1.72 31.98 18.02
CA GLY A 60 -2.64 32.48 19.04
C GLY A 60 -3.57 31.42 19.62
N ALA A 61 -3.29 30.13 19.40
CA ALA A 61 -4.07 28.99 19.87
C ALA A 61 -3.15 27.80 20.19
N SER A 62 -3.59 26.91 21.07
CA SER A 62 -2.87 25.69 21.42
C SER A 62 -2.78 24.74 20.22
N ILE A 63 -1.61 24.11 20.05
CA ILE A 63 -1.38 23.10 19.02
C ILE A 63 -1.70 21.72 19.58
N PRO A 64 -2.46 20.87 18.86
CA PRO A 64 -2.77 19.54 19.35
C PRO A 64 -1.50 18.70 19.52
N THR A 65 -1.43 17.99 20.62
CA THR A 65 -0.37 17.02 20.93
C THR A 65 -0.35 15.88 19.90
N ARG A 66 0.72 15.08 19.93
CA ARG A 66 0.82 13.90 19.07
C ARG A 66 -0.33 12.92 19.33
N GLU A 67 -0.65 12.67 20.59
CA GLU A 67 -1.71 11.74 20.98
C GLU A 67 -3.08 12.22 20.48
N GLU A 68 -3.40 13.50 20.64
CA GLU A 68 -4.64 14.10 20.11
C GLU A 68 -4.69 14.06 18.57
N SER A 69 -3.58 14.26 17.91
CA SER A 69 -3.49 14.15 16.44
C SER A 69 -3.67 12.72 15.92
N GLU A 70 -3.39 11.69 16.73
CA GLU A 70 -3.55 10.28 16.41
C GLU A 70 -4.96 9.75 16.75
N GLU A 71 -5.81 10.52 17.44
CA GLU A 71 -7.19 10.13 17.73
C GLU A 71 -7.99 9.86 16.46
N ILE A 72 -8.91 8.88 16.53
CA ILE A 72 -9.67 8.40 15.35
C ILE A 72 -10.98 9.21 15.18
N GLU A 73 -11.48 9.80 16.25
CA GLU A 73 -12.76 10.49 16.25
C GLU A 73 -12.76 11.73 15.35
N TYR A 74 -13.81 11.89 14.56
CA TYR A 74 -13.94 13.03 13.64
C TYR A 74 -13.91 14.38 14.36
N SER A 75 -14.57 14.47 15.52
CA SER A 75 -14.63 15.68 16.35
C SER A 75 -13.26 16.11 16.89
N SER A 76 -12.37 15.16 17.13
CA SER A 76 -11.00 15.43 17.60
C SER A 76 -10.06 15.83 16.44
N ARG A 77 -10.44 15.53 15.21
CA ARG A 77 -9.62 15.82 14.02
C ARG A 77 -10.01 17.10 13.28
N PHE A 78 -11.27 17.54 13.40
CA PHE A 78 -11.81 18.68 12.68
C PHE A 78 -12.63 19.56 13.62
N TYR A 79 -12.01 20.59 14.16
CA TYR A 79 -12.63 21.47 15.16
C TYR A 79 -12.16 22.92 15.02
N ALA A 80 -12.85 23.81 15.70
CA ALA A 80 -12.48 25.22 15.85
C ALA A 80 -12.39 25.54 17.34
N GLU A 81 -11.27 26.09 17.77
CA GLU A 81 -11.00 26.44 19.16
C GLU A 81 -10.10 27.69 19.19
N ASP A 82 -10.33 28.58 20.15
CA ASP A 82 -9.55 29.82 20.38
C ASP A 82 -9.35 30.70 19.12
N GLY A 83 -10.31 30.65 18.20
CA GLY A 83 -10.24 31.40 16.94
C GLY A 83 -9.39 30.75 15.86
N ALA A 84 -8.80 29.59 16.13
CA ALA A 84 -8.11 28.75 15.15
C ALA A 84 -8.99 27.60 14.66
N ILE A 85 -8.69 27.14 13.46
CA ILE A 85 -9.36 26.01 12.81
C ILE A 85 -8.33 24.91 12.62
N PHE A 86 -8.58 23.75 13.20
CA PHE A 86 -7.72 22.58 13.18
C PHE A 86 -8.28 21.49 12.28
N MET A 87 -7.39 20.91 11.45
CA MET A 87 -7.73 19.88 10.48
C MET A 87 -6.61 18.84 10.45
N THR A 88 -6.89 17.63 10.93
CA THR A 88 -5.91 16.54 10.94
C THR A 88 -6.29 15.47 9.93
N ALA A 89 -5.39 15.21 8.98
CA ALA A 89 -5.52 14.14 7.99
C ALA A 89 -4.49 13.04 8.24
N SER A 90 -4.86 11.80 7.94
CA SER A 90 -3.91 10.68 7.83
C SER A 90 -3.33 10.71 6.43
N VAL A 91 -2.00 10.82 6.32
CA VAL A 91 -1.31 10.89 5.02
C VAL A 91 -0.33 9.74 4.86
N LEU A 92 -0.19 9.26 3.62
CA LEU A 92 0.66 8.13 3.29
C LEU A 92 2.14 8.57 3.28
N THR A 93 2.97 7.87 4.07
CA THR A 93 4.41 8.08 4.23
C THR A 93 5.20 6.79 4.07
N GLY A 94 6.53 6.84 4.09
CA GLY A 94 7.43 5.69 4.13
C GLY A 94 7.48 4.83 2.87
N VAL A 95 6.82 5.22 1.78
CA VAL A 95 6.73 4.43 0.53
C VAL A 95 8.10 4.23 -0.12
N GLU A 96 9.01 5.21 -0.04
CA GLU A 96 10.35 5.15 -0.63
C GLU A 96 11.31 4.21 0.12
N VAL A 97 11.14 4.13 1.42
CA VAL A 97 11.97 3.28 2.29
C VAL A 97 11.41 1.86 2.41
N GLY A 98 10.28 1.57 1.72
CA GLY A 98 9.67 0.25 1.70
C GLY A 98 8.85 -0.09 2.94
N THR A 99 8.60 0.87 3.82
CA THR A 99 7.75 0.74 5.01
C THR A 99 6.59 1.72 4.96
N PRO A 100 5.61 1.53 4.06
CA PRO A 100 4.49 2.45 3.94
C PRO A 100 3.66 2.49 5.23
N THR A 101 3.44 3.69 5.76
CA THR A 101 2.65 3.95 6.97
C THR A 101 1.69 5.11 6.72
N LEU A 102 0.71 5.25 7.60
CA LEU A 102 -0.13 6.44 7.69
C LEU A 102 0.35 7.29 8.86
N ALA A 103 0.62 8.55 8.60
CA ALA A 103 1.04 9.52 9.59
C ALA A 103 0.00 10.63 9.74
N SER A 104 -0.19 11.12 10.94
CA SER A 104 -1.03 12.29 11.21
C SER A 104 -0.35 13.56 10.67
N PHE A 105 -1.11 14.34 9.95
CA PHE A 105 -0.73 15.65 9.41
C PHE A 105 -1.79 16.67 9.81
N THR A 106 -1.44 17.56 10.72
CA THR A 106 -2.34 18.57 11.24
C THR A 106 -2.08 19.90 10.54
N VAL A 107 -3.15 20.56 10.16
CA VAL A 107 -3.15 21.91 9.61
C VAL A 107 -3.96 22.80 10.54
N ALA A 108 -3.36 23.87 11.01
CA ALA A 108 -4.01 24.89 11.83
C ALA A 108 -4.02 26.25 11.11
N VAL A 109 -5.15 26.93 11.12
CA VAL A 109 -5.33 28.24 10.47
C VAL A 109 -5.96 29.21 11.45
N ALA A 110 -5.29 30.35 11.71
CA ALA A 110 -5.81 31.44 12.52
C ALA A 110 -5.29 32.79 11.98
N ASP A 111 -6.13 33.81 11.96
CA ASP A 111 -5.78 35.21 11.63
C ASP A 111 -4.89 35.39 10.37
N GLY A 112 -5.15 34.58 9.34
CA GLY A 112 -4.37 34.61 8.09
C GLY A 112 -3.01 33.91 8.18
N LYS A 113 -2.69 33.25 9.29
CA LYS A 113 -1.51 32.43 9.53
C LYS A 113 -1.82 30.97 9.35
N LEU A 114 -0.82 30.19 8.98
CA LEU A 114 -0.88 28.76 8.76
C LEU A 114 0.17 28.08 9.63
N ALA A 115 -0.20 27.01 10.33
CA ALA A 115 0.74 26.10 10.94
C ALA A 115 0.46 24.67 10.43
N THR A 116 1.52 23.89 10.22
CA THR A 116 1.44 22.47 9.92
C THR A 116 2.26 21.70 10.94
N VAL A 117 1.73 20.57 11.42
CA VAL A 117 2.39 19.69 12.39
C VAL A 117 2.45 18.28 11.83
N ARG A 118 3.61 17.67 11.89
CA ARG A 118 3.87 16.31 11.43
C ARG A 118 4.95 15.63 12.27
N TYR A 119 4.82 14.34 12.41
CA TYR A 119 5.78 13.52 13.16
C TYR A 119 6.60 12.59 12.26
N ASP A 120 6.26 12.54 10.99
CA ASP A 120 6.96 11.78 9.96
C ASP A 120 7.41 12.67 8.80
N GLU A 121 8.41 12.18 8.05
CA GLU A 121 8.90 12.89 6.87
C GLU A 121 7.87 12.82 5.73
N LEU A 122 7.34 13.97 5.34
CA LEU A 122 6.41 14.13 4.21
C LEU A 122 7.15 14.60 2.95
N ARG A 123 7.48 13.67 2.06
CA ARG A 123 8.12 14.01 0.78
C ARG A 123 7.31 15.00 -0.05
N ALA A 124 5.98 14.92 -0.01
CA ALA A 124 5.09 15.86 -0.66
C ALA A 124 5.36 17.31 -0.23
N LEU A 125 5.49 17.52 1.09
CA LEU A 125 5.73 18.83 1.67
C LEU A 125 7.10 19.40 1.26
N ARG A 126 8.15 18.57 1.34
CA ARG A 126 9.48 18.97 0.88
C ARG A 126 9.51 19.35 -0.60
N GLN A 127 8.83 18.59 -1.45
CA GLN A 127 8.70 18.91 -2.88
C GLN A 127 7.89 20.17 -3.12
N PHE A 128 6.84 20.40 -2.33
CA PHE A 128 6.06 21.63 -2.36
C PHE A 128 6.93 22.83 -2.02
N VAL A 129 7.65 22.81 -0.89
CA VAL A 129 8.56 23.91 -0.48
C VAL A 129 9.57 24.22 -1.58
N ALA A 130 10.24 23.21 -2.12
CA ALA A 130 11.22 23.37 -3.19
C ALA A 130 10.63 23.98 -4.48
N ARG A 131 9.32 23.79 -4.75
CA ARG A 131 8.60 24.43 -5.85
C ARG A 131 8.16 25.84 -5.50
N ALA A 132 7.67 26.04 -4.27
CA ALA A 132 7.15 27.31 -3.78
C ALA A 132 8.21 28.41 -3.64
N GLN A 133 9.46 28.02 -3.42
CA GLN A 133 10.63 28.92 -3.34
C GLN A 133 11.11 29.42 -4.73
N LYS A 134 10.62 28.82 -5.83
CA LYS A 134 11.04 29.24 -7.18
C LYS A 134 10.33 30.51 -7.62
N PRO A 135 11.02 31.39 -8.40
CA PRO A 135 10.40 32.57 -8.99
C PRO A 135 9.18 32.24 -9.81
N GLY A 136 8.09 32.99 -9.64
CA GLY A 136 6.83 32.80 -10.35
C GLY A 136 5.95 31.70 -9.74
N SER A 137 6.23 31.26 -8.51
CA SER A 137 5.37 30.33 -7.80
C SER A 137 3.98 30.93 -7.56
N SER A 138 2.96 30.07 -7.51
CA SER A 138 1.58 30.49 -7.21
C SER A 138 1.32 30.79 -5.71
N CYS A 139 2.35 30.68 -4.87
CA CYS A 139 2.26 30.90 -3.41
C CYS A 139 2.33 32.41 -3.07
N THR A 140 1.27 33.14 -3.38
CA THR A 140 1.19 34.59 -3.17
C THR A 140 0.37 35.00 -1.94
N SER A 141 -0.16 34.01 -1.21
CA SER A 141 -0.99 34.27 -0.02
C SER A 141 -1.03 33.00 0.85
N THR A 142 -1.36 33.13 2.13
CA THR A 142 -1.55 31.98 3.04
C THR A 142 -2.55 30.96 2.51
N PRO A 143 -3.73 31.35 1.96
CA PRO A 143 -4.62 30.40 1.29
C PRO A 143 -3.98 29.66 0.12
N ALA A 144 -3.11 30.31 -0.65
CA ALA A 144 -2.41 29.67 -1.76
C ALA A 144 -1.37 28.66 -1.27
N VAL A 145 -0.71 28.91 -0.15
CA VAL A 145 0.21 27.96 0.53
C VAL A 145 -0.56 26.75 1.01
N PHE A 146 -1.66 26.94 1.75
CA PHE A 146 -2.52 25.84 2.22
C PHE A 146 -2.96 24.93 1.07
N LEU A 147 -3.52 25.51 0.02
CA LEU A 147 -3.97 24.75 -1.15
C LEU A 147 -2.81 24.03 -1.84
N GLY A 148 -1.65 24.68 -1.95
CA GLY A 148 -0.47 24.08 -2.54
C GLY A 148 0.07 22.89 -1.75
N VAL A 149 -0.02 22.92 -0.42
CA VAL A 149 0.32 21.77 0.46
C VAL A 149 -0.66 20.63 0.21
N VAL A 150 -1.97 20.88 0.23
CA VAL A 150 -2.99 19.86 -0.02
C VAL A 150 -2.81 19.23 -1.41
N GLU A 151 -2.68 20.06 -2.46
CA GLU A 151 -2.45 19.59 -3.83
C GLU A 151 -1.18 18.72 -3.93
N ALA A 152 -0.10 19.10 -3.26
CA ALA A 152 1.14 18.33 -3.27
C ALA A 152 1.00 16.94 -2.62
N ILE A 153 0.18 16.81 -1.57
CA ILE A 153 -0.11 15.54 -0.93
C ILE A 153 -0.97 14.67 -1.86
N VAL A 154 -1.98 15.26 -2.52
CA VAL A 154 -2.83 14.57 -3.51
C VAL A 154 -2.00 14.08 -4.70
N ASP A 155 -1.16 14.95 -5.29
CA ASP A 155 -0.24 14.60 -6.39
C ASP A 155 0.67 13.43 -5.99
N ARG A 156 1.20 13.47 -4.77
CA ARG A 156 2.06 12.38 -4.28
C ARG A 156 1.32 11.06 -4.15
N THR A 157 0.08 11.09 -3.68
CA THR A 157 -0.77 9.89 -3.60
C THR A 157 -1.08 9.35 -5.00
N ALA A 158 -1.33 10.23 -5.97
CA ALA A 158 -1.49 9.85 -7.38
C ALA A 158 -0.25 9.12 -7.93
N ASP A 159 0.96 9.65 -7.69
CA ASP A 159 2.22 9.00 -8.07
C ASP A 159 2.36 7.58 -7.49
N VAL A 160 1.93 7.39 -6.24
CA VAL A 160 1.93 6.08 -5.59
C VAL A 160 0.95 5.12 -6.28
N LEU A 161 -0.27 5.58 -6.59
CA LEU A 161 -1.27 4.78 -7.29
C LEU A 161 -0.83 4.38 -8.70
N GLU A 162 -0.15 5.27 -9.43
CA GLU A 162 0.46 4.92 -10.73
C GLU A 162 1.50 3.80 -10.59
N ARG A 163 2.31 3.82 -9.52
CA ARG A 163 3.28 2.75 -9.23
C ARG A 163 2.56 1.43 -8.96
N ILE A 164 1.54 1.44 -8.08
CA ILE A 164 0.72 0.25 -7.79
C ILE A 164 0.14 -0.30 -9.09
N SER A 165 -0.43 0.56 -9.95
CA SER A 165 -1.01 0.16 -11.22
C SER A 165 0.01 -0.56 -12.12
N LYS A 166 1.22 -0.01 -12.26
CA LYS A 166 2.31 -0.60 -13.05
C LYS A 166 2.73 -1.96 -12.51
N ASP A 167 2.85 -2.10 -11.18
CA ASP A 167 3.25 -3.35 -10.53
C ASP A 167 2.16 -4.42 -10.68
N VAL A 168 0.89 -4.05 -10.47
CA VAL A 168 -0.28 -4.94 -10.66
C VAL A 168 -0.40 -5.39 -12.13
N ASP A 169 -0.13 -4.50 -13.09
CA ASP A 169 -0.08 -4.85 -14.52
C ASP A 169 1.08 -5.80 -14.83
N GLY A 170 2.21 -5.65 -14.17
CA GLY A 170 3.34 -6.57 -14.22
C GLY A 170 2.94 -7.95 -13.74
N ILE A 171 2.36 -8.04 -12.55
CA ILE A 171 1.87 -9.29 -11.96
C ILE A 171 0.83 -9.95 -12.86
N ASN A 172 -0.12 -9.18 -13.41
CA ASN A 172 -1.14 -9.70 -14.33
C ASN A 172 -0.52 -10.39 -15.54
N ARG A 173 0.51 -9.79 -16.15
CA ARG A 173 1.23 -10.39 -17.27
C ARG A 173 1.95 -11.67 -16.88
N GLU A 174 2.58 -11.71 -15.70
CA GLU A 174 3.29 -12.89 -15.19
C GLU A 174 2.31 -14.05 -14.91
N VAL A 175 1.17 -13.77 -14.28
CA VAL A 175 0.12 -14.78 -13.97
C VAL A 175 -0.39 -15.47 -15.24
N PHE A 176 -0.64 -14.71 -16.30
CA PHE A 176 -1.24 -15.22 -17.53
C PHE A 176 -0.21 -15.57 -18.63
N SER A 177 1.10 -15.40 -18.36
CA SER A 177 2.15 -15.85 -19.28
C SER A 177 2.23 -17.38 -19.32
N ARG A 178 2.31 -17.97 -20.55
CA ARG A 178 2.32 -19.42 -20.76
C ARG A 178 3.71 -20.07 -20.67
N GLN A 179 4.76 -19.36 -20.30
CA GLN A 179 6.14 -19.76 -20.59
C GLN A 179 6.88 -20.52 -19.48
N THR A 180 6.25 -20.93 -18.40
CA THR A 180 6.96 -21.52 -17.25
C THR A 180 6.72 -23.02 -17.10
N GLU A 181 7.79 -23.81 -16.92
CA GLU A 181 7.72 -25.23 -16.59
C GLU A 181 7.03 -25.49 -15.24
N ALA A 182 6.23 -26.57 -15.16
CA ALA A 182 5.35 -26.86 -14.02
C ALA A 182 6.06 -26.80 -12.64
N ARG A 183 7.33 -27.18 -12.57
CA ARG A 183 8.11 -27.26 -11.31
C ARG A 183 8.59 -25.89 -10.78
N GLN A 184 8.81 -24.92 -11.65
CA GLN A 184 9.15 -23.54 -11.31
C GLN A 184 7.89 -22.75 -10.94
N ARG A 185 6.75 -23.05 -11.60
CA ARG A 185 5.47 -22.35 -11.44
C ARG A 185 4.99 -22.25 -10.00
N GLY A 186 5.16 -23.31 -9.17
CA GLY A 186 4.69 -23.28 -7.79
C GLY A 186 5.45 -22.34 -6.86
N ARG A 187 6.74 -22.10 -7.10
CA ARG A 187 7.53 -21.10 -6.35
C ARG A 187 7.23 -19.67 -6.83
N GLU A 188 7.06 -19.51 -8.12
CA GLU A 188 6.71 -18.23 -8.75
C GLU A 188 5.33 -17.76 -8.28
N LEU A 189 4.32 -18.63 -8.25
CA LEU A 189 2.97 -18.28 -7.78
C LEU A 189 2.95 -17.81 -6.32
N ARG A 190 3.78 -18.38 -5.44
CA ARG A 190 3.92 -17.91 -4.05
C ARG A 190 4.52 -16.50 -3.99
N GLY A 191 5.56 -16.24 -4.76
CA GLY A 191 6.17 -14.90 -4.86
C GLY A 191 5.19 -13.86 -5.41
N LEU A 192 4.31 -14.26 -6.34
CA LEU A 192 3.25 -13.38 -6.85
C LEU A 192 2.19 -13.06 -5.78
N ILE A 193 1.81 -14.03 -4.93
CA ILE A 193 0.89 -13.78 -3.80
C ILE A 193 1.48 -12.75 -2.84
N GLU A 194 2.76 -12.87 -2.49
CA GLU A 194 3.44 -11.93 -1.61
C GLU A 194 3.47 -10.52 -2.21
N ARG A 195 3.83 -10.41 -3.49
CA ARG A 195 3.82 -9.13 -4.22
C ARG A 195 2.42 -8.51 -4.29
N ILE A 196 1.39 -9.30 -4.54
CA ILE A 196 -0.01 -8.85 -4.54
C ILE A 196 -0.41 -8.36 -3.16
N GLY A 197 -0.02 -9.06 -2.09
CA GLY A 197 -0.29 -8.66 -0.71
C GLY A 197 0.30 -7.28 -0.39
N ILE A 198 1.55 -7.04 -0.80
CA ILE A 198 2.22 -5.74 -0.63
C ILE A 198 1.46 -4.62 -1.38
N GLN A 199 1.05 -4.87 -2.63
CA GLN A 199 0.29 -3.87 -3.39
C GLN A 199 -1.10 -3.64 -2.81
N GLY A 200 -1.74 -4.68 -2.25
CA GLY A 200 -3.02 -4.58 -1.58
C GLY A 200 -2.97 -3.72 -0.31
N ASP A 201 -1.96 -3.93 0.54
CA ASP A 201 -1.73 -3.12 1.74
C ASP A 201 -1.46 -1.64 1.37
N LEU A 202 -0.62 -1.41 0.37
CA LEU A 202 -0.32 -0.06 -0.09
C LEU A 202 -1.55 0.65 -0.68
N ALA A 203 -2.38 -0.06 -1.44
CA ALA A 203 -3.64 0.46 -1.98
C ALA A 203 -4.64 0.80 -0.86
N ALA A 204 -4.75 -0.04 0.16
CA ALA A 204 -5.60 0.21 1.32
C ALA A 204 -5.18 1.47 2.09
N LYS A 205 -3.88 1.65 2.34
CA LYS A 205 -3.34 2.86 2.98
C LYS A 205 -3.52 4.11 2.12
N ALA A 206 -3.34 4.01 0.81
CA ALA A 206 -3.60 5.12 -0.11
C ALA A 206 -5.08 5.53 -0.07
N ARG A 207 -6.00 4.57 -0.04
CA ARG A 207 -7.44 4.81 0.11
C ARG A 207 -7.77 5.56 1.40
N GLU A 208 -7.22 5.12 2.53
CA GLU A 208 -7.44 5.74 3.83
C GLU A 208 -6.91 7.18 3.85
N SER A 209 -5.74 7.41 3.26
CA SER A 209 -5.17 8.74 3.10
C SER A 209 -6.08 9.65 2.26
N LEU A 210 -6.59 9.18 1.11
CA LEU A 210 -7.50 9.94 0.26
C LEU A 210 -8.81 10.29 0.98
N ALA A 211 -9.44 9.31 1.64
CA ALA A 211 -10.65 9.55 2.40
C ALA A 211 -10.45 10.57 3.55
N SER A 212 -9.27 10.56 4.17
CA SER A 212 -8.93 11.56 5.19
C SER A 212 -8.71 12.94 4.58
N LEU A 213 -8.05 13.04 3.43
CA LEU A 213 -7.87 14.28 2.68
C LEU A 213 -9.20 14.83 2.13
N GLU A 214 -10.12 13.97 1.69
CA GLU A 214 -11.45 14.41 1.27
C GLU A 214 -12.18 15.13 2.41
N ARG A 215 -12.15 14.55 3.62
CA ARG A 215 -12.74 15.18 4.82
C ARG A 215 -12.07 16.51 5.13
N LEU A 216 -10.74 16.59 5.07
CA LEU A 216 -10.00 17.83 5.28
C LEU A 216 -10.45 18.91 4.29
N VAL A 217 -10.51 18.61 3.01
CA VAL A 217 -10.90 19.56 1.95
C VAL A 217 -12.37 19.98 2.11
N GLN A 218 -13.27 19.07 2.49
CA GLN A 218 -14.67 19.37 2.77
C GLN A 218 -14.81 20.31 3.96
N TYR A 219 -14.14 20.02 5.08
CA TYR A 219 -14.17 20.83 6.28
C TYR A 219 -13.53 22.21 6.03
N ALA A 220 -12.41 22.26 5.32
CA ALA A 220 -11.79 23.50 4.92
C ALA A 220 -12.75 24.41 4.12
N GLY A 221 -13.53 23.82 3.22
CA GLY A 221 -14.53 24.56 2.43
C GLY A 221 -15.70 25.13 3.24
N LEU A 222 -15.97 24.59 4.42
CA LEU A 222 -17.03 25.02 5.33
C LEU A 222 -16.56 25.95 6.42
N ALA A 223 -15.42 25.65 7.05
CA ALA A 223 -14.95 26.29 8.28
C ALA A 223 -13.98 27.44 8.03
N LEU A 224 -13.14 27.35 6.99
CA LEU A 224 -12.11 28.37 6.75
C LEU A 224 -12.69 29.73 6.34
N PRO A 225 -11.99 30.84 6.68
CA PRO A 225 -12.40 32.18 6.33
C PRO A 225 -12.63 32.35 4.81
N PRO A 226 -13.48 33.34 4.40
CA PRO A 226 -13.81 33.53 2.99
C PRO A 226 -12.62 33.71 2.05
N ALA A 227 -11.46 34.12 2.54
CA ALA A 227 -10.23 34.23 1.77
C ALA A 227 -9.79 32.87 1.17
N TYR A 228 -10.07 31.77 1.84
CA TYR A 228 -9.76 30.41 1.40
C TYR A 228 -10.82 29.84 0.44
N ALA A 229 -12.06 30.34 0.53
CA ALA A 229 -13.22 29.78 -0.17
C ALA A 229 -13.81 30.72 -1.24
N LYS A 230 -13.12 31.79 -1.67
CA LYS A 230 -13.56 32.72 -2.71
C LYS A 230 -12.62 32.75 -3.92
N GLY A 231 -13.16 33.17 -5.06
CA GLY A 231 -12.40 33.36 -6.30
C GLY A 231 -11.62 32.15 -6.76
N ALA A 232 -10.36 32.34 -7.10
CA ALA A 232 -9.46 31.31 -7.59
C ALA A 232 -9.21 30.18 -6.54
N HIS A 233 -9.15 30.52 -5.25
CA HIS A 233 -8.93 29.53 -4.18
C HIS A 233 -10.09 28.54 -4.10
N ARG A 234 -11.34 29.01 -4.25
CA ARG A 234 -12.52 28.11 -4.31
C ARG A 234 -12.47 27.17 -5.49
N ALA A 235 -12.00 27.63 -6.64
CA ALA A 235 -11.86 26.79 -7.81
C ALA A 235 -10.81 25.69 -7.59
N ARG A 236 -9.65 26.02 -7.01
CA ARG A 236 -8.60 25.07 -6.65
C ARG A 236 -9.07 24.07 -5.61
N LEU A 237 -9.76 24.49 -4.55
CA LEU A 237 -10.31 23.59 -3.53
C LEU A 237 -11.32 22.60 -4.14
N LYS A 238 -12.19 23.07 -5.05
CA LYS A 238 -13.12 22.18 -5.77
C LYS A 238 -12.39 21.22 -6.72
N LEU A 239 -11.30 21.66 -7.34
CA LEU A 239 -10.48 20.80 -8.19
C LEU A 239 -9.81 19.72 -7.36
N ALA A 240 -9.15 20.07 -6.25
CA ALA A 240 -8.56 19.11 -5.32
C ALA A 240 -9.59 18.07 -4.83
N ALA A 241 -10.80 18.49 -4.45
CA ALA A 241 -11.87 17.56 -4.07
C ALA A 241 -12.30 16.63 -5.20
N ARG A 242 -12.29 17.09 -6.46
CA ARG A 242 -12.60 16.26 -7.63
C ARG A 242 -11.48 15.27 -7.91
N ASP A 243 -10.23 15.72 -7.81
CA ASP A 243 -9.06 14.88 -8.04
C ASP A 243 -8.97 13.77 -6.98
N ILE A 244 -9.23 14.09 -5.71
CA ILE A 244 -9.30 13.10 -4.63
C ILE A 244 -10.34 12.01 -4.96
N ARG A 245 -11.56 12.37 -5.34
CA ARG A 245 -12.61 11.40 -5.70
C ARG A 245 -12.22 10.53 -6.91
N SER A 246 -11.62 11.14 -7.92
CA SER A 246 -11.12 10.39 -9.08
C SER A 246 -10.05 9.38 -8.69
N LEU A 247 -9.18 9.73 -7.73
CA LEU A 247 -8.17 8.83 -7.19
C LEU A 247 -8.79 7.74 -6.31
N GLU A 248 -9.86 8.02 -5.55
CA GLU A 248 -10.61 7.02 -4.78
C GLU A 248 -11.25 5.98 -5.72
N ASP A 249 -11.91 6.42 -6.80
CA ASP A 249 -12.44 5.52 -7.82
C ASP A 249 -11.33 4.65 -8.43
N HIS A 250 -10.14 5.23 -8.65
CA HIS A 250 -8.99 4.50 -9.18
C HIS A 250 -8.44 3.47 -8.18
N VAL A 251 -8.38 3.79 -6.89
CA VAL A 251 -7.99 2.82 -5.82
C VAL A 251 -8.97 1.66 -5.78
N ASP A 252 -10.27 1.93 -5.89
CA ASP A 252 -11.31 0.89 -5.89
C ASP A 252 -11.14 -0.05 -7.09
N PHE A 253 -10.86 0.51 -8.27
CA PHE A 253 -10.52 -0.29 -9.45
C PHE A 253 -9.29 -1.16 -9.23
N LEU A 254 -8.20 -0.61 -8.67
CA LEU A 254 -6.98 -1.36 -8.37
C LEU A 254 -7.23 -2.46 -7.33
N SER A 255 -7.99 -2.18 -6.28
CA SER A 255 -8.34 -3.15 -5.23
C SER A 255 -9.11 -4.34 -5.80
N ASN A 256 -10.09 -4.08 -6.67
CA ASN A 256 -10.84 -5.13 -7.37
C ASN A 256 -9.93 -5.97 -8.28
N LYS A 257 -8.99 -5.33 -8.99
CA LYS A 257 -8.03 -6.01 -9.85
C LYS A 257 -7.06 -6.88 -9.05
N ILE A 258 -6.59 -6.40 -7.89
CA ILE A 258 -5.74 -7.14 -6.94
C ILE A 258 -6.49 -8.39 -6.45
N THR A 259 -7.75 -8.26 -6.04
CA THR A 259 -8.59 -9.38 -5.61
C THR A 259 -8.77 -10.41 -6.73
N PHE A 260 -9.10 -9.95 -7.94
CA PHE A 260 -9.20 -10.83 -9.12
C PHE A 260 -7.92 -11.62 -9.39
N LEU A 261 -6.75 -10.95 -9.31
CA LEU A 261 -5.46 -11.62 -9.52
C LEU A 261 -5.16 -12.63 -8.43
N LEU A 262 -5.48 -12.33 -7.17
CA LEU A 262 -5.33 -13.27 -6.06
C LEU A 262 -6.17 -14.53 -6.28
N ASP A 263 -7.45 -14.37 -6.67
CA ASP A 263 -8.35 -15.48 -6.97
C ASP A 263 -7.85 -16.31 -8.17
N ALA A 264 -7.35 -15.65 -9.21
CA ALA A 264 -6.76 -16.33 -10.37
C ALA A 264 -5.54 -17.17 -9.98
N ILE A 265 -4.64 -16.64 -9.14
CA ILE A 265 -3.46 -17.38 -8.65
C ILE A 265 -3.87 -18.58 -7.79
N LEU A 266 -4.84 -18.41 -6.89
CA LEU A 266 -5.36 -19.52 -6.07
C LEU A 266 -5.99 -20.60 -6.95
N GLY A 267 -6.72 -20.21 -8.00
CA GLY A 267 -7.24 -21.14 -9.01
C GLY A 267 -6.13 -21.91 -9.73
N LEU A 268 -5.06 -21.24 -10.14
CA LEU A 268 -3.90 -21.88 -10.79
C LEU A 268 -3.17 -22.85 -9.84
N ILE A 269 -3.03 -22.52 -8.57
CA ILE A 269 -2.47 -23.42 -7.55
C ILE A 269 -3.34 -24.66 -7.40
N SER A 270 -4.68 -24.52 -7.37
CA SER A 270 -5.60 -25.65 -7.29
C SER A 270 -5.51 -26.57 -8.51
N VAL A 271 -5.39 -26.01 -9.72
CA VAL A 271 -5.16 -26.79 -10.95
C VAL A 271 -3.85 -27.56 -10.85
N GLN A 272 -2.75 -26.92 -10.42
CA GLN A 272 -1.47 -27.59 -10.26
C GLN A 272 -1.50 -28.73 -9.22
N GLN A 273 -2.19 -28.52 -8.10
CA GLN A 273 -2.38 -29.59 -7.09
C GLN A 273 -3.14 -30.78 -7.67
N ASN A 274 -4.20 -30.52 -8.44
CA ASN A 274 -4.97 -31.57 -9.12
C ASN A 274 -4.14 -32.33 -10.14
N GLU A 275 -3.24 -31.68 -10.87
CA GLU A 275 -2.30 -32.36 -11.78
C GLU A 275 -1.39 -33.33 -11.03
N VAL A 276 -0.80 -32.91 -9.90
CA VAL A 276 0.07 -33.79 -9.08
C VAL A 276 -0.72 -34.97 -8.52
N ILE A 277 -1.93 -34.74 -7.99
CA ILE A 277 -2.82 -35.79 -7.49
C ILE A 277 -3.17 -36.75 -8.62
N SER A 278 -3.48 -36.26 -9.82
CA SER A 278 -3.79 -37.09 -10.99
C SER A 278 -2.63 -38.00 -11.35
N VAL A 279 -1.40 -37.46 -11.45
CA VAL A 279 -0.20 -38.28 -11.72
C VAL A 279 0.01 -39.35 -10.67
N LEU A 280 -0.14 -39.02 -9.38
CA LEU A 280 -0.01 -39.98 -8.28
C LEU A 280 -1.09 -41.07 -8.33
N THR A 281 -2.35 -40.66 -8.61
CA THR A 281 -3.49 -41.56 -8.74
C THR A 281 -3.30 -42.55 -9.90
N VAL A 282 -2.85 -42.04 -11.04
CA VAL A 282 -2.53 -42.88 -12.21
C VAL A 282 -1.43 -43.87 -11.85
N ALA A 283 -0.32 -43.42 -11.25
CA ALA A 283 0.76 -44.31 -10.83
C ALA A 283 0.28 -45.40 -9.85
N ALA A 284 -0.48 -45.01 -8.82
CA ALA A 284 -1.02 -45.94 -7.84
C ALA A 284 -1.92 -47.01 -8.50
N THR A 285 -2.77 -46.61 -9.46
CA THR A 285 -3.69 -47.50 -10.18
C THR A 285 -2.93 -48.53 -11.05
N PHE A 286 -1.73 -48.20 -11.54
CA PHE A 286 -0.89 -49.15 -12.26
C PHE A 286 -0.17 -50.12 -11.36
N PHE A 287 0.33 -49.66 -10.21
CA PHE A 287 1.18 -50.49 -9.36
C PHE A 287 0.41 -51.30 -8.32
N PHE A 288 -0.72 -50.78 -7.81
CA PHE A 288 -1.44 -51.39 -6.71
C PHE A 288 -2.03 -52.78 -7.06
N PRO A 289 -2.75 -53.00 -8.18
CA PRO A 289 -3.32 -54.31 -8.50
C PRO A 289 -2.28 -55.42 -8.73
N PRO A 290 -1.18 -55.21 -9.51
CA PRO A 290 -0.11 -56.21 -9.62
C PRO A 290 0.55 -56.51 -8.29
N THR A 291 0.81 -55.49 -7.46
CA THR A 291 1.41 -55.65 -6.13
C THR A 291 0.51 -56.47 -5.23
N LEU A 292 -0.81 -56.24 -5.25
CA LEU A 292 -1.77 -57.01 -4.49
C LEU A 292 -1.74 -58.50 -4.87
N ILE A 293 -1.73 -58.82 -6.18
CA ILE A 293 -1.64 -60.17 -6.68
C ILE A 293 -0.33 -60.82 -6.19
N GLY A 294 0.81 -60.14 -6.35
CA GLY A 294 2.11 -60.59 -5.89
C GLY A 294 2.16 -60.85 -4.38
N THR A 295 1.52 -59.96 -3.61
CA THR A 295 1.46 -60.09 -2.14
C THR A 295 0.61 -61.30 -1.72
N ILE A 296 -0.54 -61.54 -2.36
CA ILE A 296 -1.41 -62.70 -2.07
C ILE A 296 -0.64 -63.98 -2.31
N TYR A 297 0.04 -64.12 -3.45
CA TYR A 297 0.83 -65.34 -3.75
C TYR A 297 2.16 -65.43 -2.98
N GLY A 298 2.60 -64.35 -2.35
CA GLY A 298 3.75 -64.28 -1.45
C GLY A 298 3.41 -64.58 0.03
N MET A 299 2.15 -64.89 0.37
CA MET A 299 1.74 -65.22 1.74
C MET A 299 2.18 -66.64 2.09
N ASN A 300 2.57 -66.85 3.37
CA ASN A 300 3.03 -68.21 3.88
C ASN A 300 1.87 -68.94 4.52
N PHE A 301 0.86 -69.32 3.73
CA PHE A 301 -0.18 -70.21 4.19
C PHE A 301 0.19 -71.66 3.86
N ASP A 302 -0.09 -72.61 4.77
CA ASP A 302 0.22 -74.03 4.61
C ASP A 302 -0.57 -74.73 3.48
N VAL A 303 -1.75 -74.17 3.13
CA VAL A 303 -2.62 -74.72 2.07
C VAL A 303 -2.97 -73.60 1.10
N MET A 304 -2.24 -73.51 -0.03
CA MET A 304 -2.54 -72.68 -1.19
C MET A 304 -2.61 -73.62 -2.44
N PRO A 305 -3.81 -74.08 -2.86
CA PRO A 305 -3.95 -75.00 -3.97
C PRO A 305 -3.29 -74.56 -5.27
N GLU A 306 -3.30 -73.26 -5.57
CA GLU A 306 -2.79 -72.67 -6.79
C GLU A 306 -1.26 -72.73 -6.92
N LEU A 307 -0.52 -72.86 -5.80
CA LEU A 307 0.95 -72.98 -5.81
C LEU A 307 1.40 -74.38 -6.33
N HIS A 308 0.55 -75.38 -6.28
CA HIS A 308 0.85 -76.72 -6.77
C HIS A 308 0.44 -76.90 -8.25
N TRP A 309 -0.16 -75.92 -8.91
CA TRP A 309 -0.50 -75.98 -10.32
C TRP A 309 0.72 -75.79 -11.19
N THR A 310 0.92 -76.54 -12.25
CA THR A 310 2.04 -76.41 -13.19
C THR A 310 1.98 -75.09 -13.93
N LEU A 311 0.80 -74.45 -14.10
CA LEU A 311 0.56 -73.18 -14.73
C LEU A 311 0.30 -72.04 -13.70
N GLY A 312 0.39 -72.29 -12.40
CA GLY A 312 0.10 -71.28 -11.35
C GLY A 312 0.94 -70.04 -11.48
N TYR A 313 2.28 -70.21 -11.62
CA TYR A 313 3.21 -69.10 -11.79
C TYR A 313 2.95 -68.28 -13.07
N PRO A 314 2.85 -68.90 -14.27
CA PRO A 314 2.52 -68.11 -15.48
C PRO A 314 1.18 -67.41 -15.42
N LEU A 315 0.16 -67.98 -14.80
CA LEU A 315 -1.15 -67.36 -14.63
C LEU A 315 -1.09 -66.17 -13.67
N ALA A 316 -0.36 -66.27 -12.56
CA ALA A 316 -0.17 -65.18 -11.63
C ALA A 316 0.54 -63.98 -12.33
N VAL A 317 1.62 -64.23 -13.06
CA VAL A 317 2.32 -63.20 -13.83
C VAL A 317 1.42 -62.62 -14.91
N GLY A 318 0.65 -63.45 -15.61
CA GLY A 318 -0.33 -62.97 -16.61
C GLY A 318 -1.42 -62.10 -16.00
N ALA A 319 -1.93 -62.48 -14.82
CA ALA A 319 -2.89 -61.70 -14.06
C ALA A 319 -2.31 -60.34 -13.62
N MET A 320 -1.05 -60.29 -13.15
CA MET A 320 -0.35 -59.02 -12.82
C MET A 320 -0.25 -58.12 -14.05
N VAL A 321 0.17 -58.61 -15.19
CA VAL A 321 0.29 -57.84 -16.45
C VAL A 321 -1.08 -57.34 -16.90
N LEU A 322 -2.10 -58.17 -16.91
CA LEU A 322 -3.46 -57.80 -17.27
C LEU A 322 -4.02 -56.74 -16.33
N SER A 323 -3.78 -56.88 -15.02
CA SER A 323 -4.24 -55.92 -14.02
C SER A 323 -3.61 -54.50 -14.19
N ALA A 324 -2.42 -54.40 -14.78
CA ALA A 324 -1.79 -53.16 -15.14
C ALA A 324 -2.29 -52.61 -16.52
N LEU A 325 -2.52 -53.49 -17.49
CA LEU A 325 -2.94 -53.09 -18.84
C LEU A 325 -4.38 -52.57 -18.89
N ILE A 326 -5.29 -53.15 -18.10
CA ILE A 326 -6.71 -52.73 -18.07
C ILE A 326 -6.84 -51.23 -17.68
N PRO A 327 -6.27 -50.74 -16.58
CA PRO A 327 -6.27 -49.33 -16.26
C PRO A 327 -5.60 -48.45 -17.34
N TYR A 328 -4.50 -48.94 -17.94
CA TYR A 328 -3.82 -48.22 -19.03
C TYR A 328 -4.76 -47.89 -20.19
N PHE A 329 -5.44 -48.93 -20.72
CA PHE A 329 -6.38 -48.70 -21.82
C PHE A 329 -7.58 -47.87 -21.42
N TYR A 330 -8.03 -47.96 -20.16
CA TYR A 330 -9.11 -47.12 -19.63
C TYR A 330 -8.70 -45.64 -19.59
N PHE A 331 -7.53 -45.32 -19.01
CA PHE A 331 -7.07 -43.94 -18.90
C PHE A 331 -6.70 -43.34 -20.29
N LYS A 332 -6.09 -44.14 -21.16
CA LYS A 332 -5.82 -43.74 -22.54
C LYS A 332 -7.10 -43.38 -23.31
N ARG A 333 -8.18 -44.16 -23.15
CA ARG A 333 -9.48 -43.82 -23.76
C ARG A 333 -10.11 -42.57 -23.18
N ARG A 334 -9.84 -42.24 -21.94
CA ARG A 334 -10.33 -41.03 -21.26
C ARG A 334 -9.48 -39.83 -21.52
N GLY A 335 -8.33 -39.93 -22.19
CA GLY A 335 -7.42 -38.82 -22.44
C GLY A 335 -6.65 -38.34 -21.21
N TRP A 336 -6.46 -39.23 -20.22
CA TRP A 336 -5.70 -38.91 -19.00
C TRP A 336 -4.21 -39.22 -19.14
N ILE A 337 -3.86 -40.01 -20.16
CA ILE A 337 -2.51 -40.42 -20.59
C ILE A 337 -2.39 -40.23 -22.10
#